data_a10bee89c63b373d18aec03546d31c51
#
_entry.id   a10bee89c63b373d18aec03546d31c51
#
_cell.length_a   1.000
_cell.length_b   1.000
_cell.length_c   1.000
_cell.angle_alpha   90.00
_cell.angle_beta   90.00
_cell.angle_gamma   90.00
#
_symmetry.space_group_name_H-M   'P 1'
#
loop_
_entity.id
_entity.type
_entity.pdbx_description
1 polymer ?
#
loop_
_entity_poly.entity_id
_entity_poly.type
_entity_poly.pdbx_seq_one_letter_code
_entity_poly.pdbx_strand_id
1 'polypeptide(L)'
;QMDPADPRVPNSRELASQAGIEINFVEEPGASPIGHPNTAVLDLVGATKQTRLSGCSVGGGIIEVRELVLEGVAIQPSGPLPIVLFQAPVADQAKQEQGRLLINDLEWKAPFIKQQVFTSPHSTIWTFDLKDYLQDDLRAYLLQTYPGIICLEES
;
A
#
# COMPACT_ATOMS: atom_id res chain seq x y z
N GLN A 1 -8.51 -12.14 -3.97
CA GLN A 1 -9.11 -10.93 -3.40
C GLN A 1 -10.55 -11.23 -3.01
N MET A 2 -11.02 -10.64 -1.93
CA MET A 2 -12.38 -10.86 -1.42
C MET A 2 -13.04 -9.49 -1.30
N ASP A 3 -14.18 -9.33 -1.94
CA ASP A 3 -15.00 -8.11 -1.85
C ASP A 3 -15.55 -7.98 -0.41
N PRO A 4 -15.68 -6.78 0.18
CA PRO A 4 -16.31 -6.58 1.48
C PRO A 4 -17.73 -7.15 1.56
N ALA A 5 -18.47 -7.20 0.45
CA ALA A 5 -19.81 -7.79 0.36
C ALA A 5 -19.79 -9.31 0.08
N ASP A 6 -18.64 -9.95 -0.04
CA ASP A 6 -18.54 -11.39 -0.29
C ASP A 6 -19.15 -12.17 0.89
N PRO A 7 -20.07 -13.11 0.64
CA PRO A 7 -20.72 -13.90 1.69
C PRO A 7 -19.75 -14.76 2.52
N ARG A 8 -18.50 -14.91 2.08
CA ARG A 8 -17.45 -15.62 2.80
C ARG A 8 -16.72 -14.76 3.84
N VAL A 9 -16.93 -13.43 3.85
CA VAL A 9 -16.28 -12.51 4.82
C VAL A 9 -16.44 -12.96 6.26
N PRO A 10 -17.61 -13.44 6.75
CA PRO A 10 -17.74 -13.95 8.11
C PRO A 10 -16.78 -15.11 8.44
N ASN A 11 -16.36 -15.89 7.44
CA ASN A 11 -15.44 -17.02 7.58
C ASN A 11 -14.00 -16.67 7.17
N SER A 12 -13.69 -15.38 7.00
CA SER A 12 -12.39 -14.92 6.48
C SER A 12 -11.20 -15.38 7.33
N ARG A 13 -11.34 -15.46 8.66
CA ARG A 13 -10.29 -15.94 9.56
C ARG A 13 -9.97 -17.42 9.36
N GLU A 14 -10.99 -18.23 9.16
CA GLU A 14 -10.82 -19.67 8.88
C GLU A 14 -10.16 -19.88 7.51
N LEU A 15 -10.61 -19.14 6.50
CA LEU A 15 -10.03 -19.16 5.15
C LEU A 15 -8.57 -18.69 5.15
N ALA A 16 -8.24 -17.68 5.94
CA ALA A 16 -6.86 -17.22 6.12
C ALA A 16 -6.00 -18.32 6.75
N SER A 17 -6.48 -18.97 7.82
CA SER A 17 -5.79 -20.07 8.48
C SER A 17 -5.56 -21.25 7.51
N GLN A 18 -6.55 -21.63 6.70
CA GLN A 18 -6.41 -22.67 5.67
C GLN A 18 -5.37 -22.28 4.59
N ALA A 19 -5.19 -20.98 4.34
CA ALA A 19 -4.17 -20.44 3.45
C ALA A 19 -2.79 -20.27 4.13
N GLY A 20 -2.64 -20.71 5.38
CA GLY A 20 -1.39 -20.57 6.14
C GLY A 20 -1.13 -19.16 6.67
N ILE A 21 -2.16 -18.31 6.75
CA ILE A 21 -2.09 -16.95 7.28
C ILE A 21 -2.59 -16.96 8.72
N GLU A 22 -1.74 -16.59 9.65
CA GLU A 22 -2.11 -16.36 11.06
C GLU A 22 -2.56 -14.91 11.26
N ILE A 23 -3.72 -14.71 11.87
CA ILE A 23 -4.26 -13.38 12.16
C ILE A 23 -4.44 -13.23 13.67
N ASN A 24 -3.72 -12.27 14.25
CA ASN A 24 -3.79 -11.89 15.65
C ASN A 24 -4.39 -10.49 15.78
N PHE A 25 -5.44 -10.34 16.59
CA PHE A 25 -5.98 -9.04 16.94
C PHE A 25 -5.48 -8.64 18.32
N VAL A 26 -4.91 -7.45 18.41
CA VAL A 26 -4.40 -6.87 19.65
C VAL A 26 -5.09 -5.53 19.86
N GLU A 27 -5.70 -5.34 21.02
CA GLU A 27 -6.23 -4.05 21.45
C GLU A 27 -5.14 -3.28 22.20
N GLU A 28 -4.79 -2.10 21.67
CA GLU A 28 -3.77 -1.23 22.24
C GLU A 28 -4.43 -0.07 23.00
N PRO A 29 -4.37 -0.06 24.35
CA PRO A 29 -5.00 0.98 25.15
C PRO A 29 -4.25 2.31 25.16
N GLY A 30 -3.12 2.38 24.47
CA GLY A 30 -2.23 3.54 24.40
C GLY A 30 -2.68 4.65 23.45
N ALA A 31 -1.86 5.70 23.36
CA ALA A 31 -2.07 6.75 22.38
C ALA A 31 -1.83 6.20 20.95
N SER A 32 -2.68 6.61 20.02
CA SER A 32 -2.52 6.23 18.61
C SER A 32 -1.19 6.72 18.02
N PRO A 33 -0.44 5.86 17.31
CA PRO A 33 0.82 6.25 16.66
C PRO A 33 0.63 7.32 15.58
N ILE A 34 -0.57 7.44 15.01
CA ILE A 34 -0.91 8.42 13.98
C ILE A 34 -1.85 9.52 14.47
N GLY A 35 -2.07 9.64 15.80
CA GLY A 35 -2.83 10.73 16.41
C GLY A 35 -4.33 10.72 16.12
N HIS A 36 -4.94 9.56 15.85
CA HIS A 36 -6.37 9.44 15.59
C HIS A 36 -7.00 8.34 16.45
N PRO A 37 -8.18 8.58 17.09
CA PRO A 37 -8.82 7.60 17.99
C PRO A 37 -9.25 6.30 17.28
N ASN A 38 -9.66 6.39 16.02
CA ASN A 38 -10.11 5.23 15.24
C ASN A 38 -8.96 4.71 14.37
N THR A 39 -7.87 4.30 15.00
CA THR A 39 -6.66 3.81 14.31
C THR A 39 -6.66 2.29 14.22
N ALA A 40 -6.25 1.79 13.07
CA ALA A 40 -5.83 0.42 12.86
C ALA A 40 -4.37 0.38 12.41
N VAL A 41 -3.59 -0.53 13.00
CA VAL A 41 -2.24 -0.83 12.59
C VAL A 41 -2.20 -2.28 12.12
N LEU A 42 -1.73 -2.51 10.90
CA LEU A 42 -1.55 -3.83 10.32
C LEU A 42 -0.05 -4.11 10.20
N ASP A 43 0.43 -5.09 10.96
CA ASP A 43 1.75 -5.65 10.81
C ASP A 43 1.68 -6.92 9.96
N LEU A 44 2.24 -6.87 8.76
CA LEU A 44 2.29 -7.99 7.82
C LEU A 44 3.69 -8.58 7.86
N VAL A 45 3.80 -9.80 8.39
CA VAL A 45 5.09 -10.48 8.56
C VAL A 45 5.12 -11.71 7.65
N GLY A 46 5.97 -11.67 6.64
CA GLY A 46 6.28 -12.81 5.78
C GLY A 46 7.64 -13.41 6.11
N ALA A 47 8.02 -14.47 5.41
CA ALA A 47 9.30 -15.16 5.64
C ALA A 47 10.53 -14.25 5.39
N THR A 48 10.42 -13.30 4.48
CA THR A 48 11.56 -12.44 4.05
C THR A 48 11.23 -10.95 4.07
N LYS A 49 9.98 -10.57 4.27
CA LYS A 49 9.54 -9.18 4.22
C LYS A 49 8.63 -8.86 5.39
N GLN A 50 8.74 -7.64 5.87
CA GLN A 50 7.86 -7.09 6.87
C GLN A 50 7.35 -5.73 6.39
N THR A 51 6.06 -5.51 6.55
CA THR A 51 5.39 -4.27 6.17
C THR A 51 4.43 -3.86 7.27
N ARG A 52 4.42 -2.59 7.61
CA ARG A 52 3.41 -2.01 8.51
C ARG A 52 2.59 -0.98 7.75
N LEU A 53 1.29 -1.00 7.98
CA LEU A 53 0.36 0.00 7.49
C LEU A 53 -0.41 0.55 8.69
N SER A 54 -0.38 1.87 8.88
CA SER A 54 -1.17 2.56 9.90
C SER A 54 -2.19 3.47 9.23
N GLY A 55 -3.44 3.26 9.52
CA GLY A 55 -4.54 4.02 8.97
C GLY A 55 -5.62 4.30 9.99
N CYS A 56 -6.56 5.16 9.63
CA CYS A 56 -7.68 5.50 10.48
C CYS A 56 -8.98 5.64 9.68
N SER A 57 -10.10 5.41 10.34
CA SER A 57 -11.41 5.77 9.79
C SER A 57 -11.75 7.19 10.19
N VAL A 58 -11.98 8.04 9.20
CA VAL A 58 -12.35 9.46 9.39
C VAL A 58 -13.85 9.69 9.37
N GLY A 59 -14.63 8.62 9.27
CA GLY A 59 -16.10 8.63 9.25
C GLY A 59 -16.67 8.50 7.82
N GLY A 60 -17.95 8.18 7.73
CA GLY A 60 -18.64 8.02 6.45
C GLY A 60 -18.13 6.84 5.58
N GLY A 61 -17.42 5.89 6.16
CA GLY A 61 -16.80 4.77 5.43
C GLY A 61 -15.42 5.11 4.84
N ILE A 62 -14.94 6.34 4.99
CA ILE A 62 -13.66 6.78 4.42
C ILE A 62 -12.51 6.33 5.32
N ILE A 63 -11.47 5.80 4.71
CA ILE A 63 -10.24 5.36 5.34
C ILE A 63 -9.08 6.22 4.83
N GLU A 64 -8.24 6.68 5.74
CA GLU A 64 -6.96 7.32 5.42
C GLU A 64 -5.79 6.43 5.82
N VAL A 65 -4.87 6.17 4.90
CA VAL A 65 -3.57 5.59 5.21
C VAL A 65 -2.64 6.74 5.58
N ARG A 66 -2.13 6.74 6.82
CA ARG A 66 -1.27 7.82 7.33
C ARG A 66 0.19 7.46 7.44
N GLU A 67 0.49 6.16 7.51
CA GLU A 67 1.85 5.67 7.53
C GLU A 67 1.95 4.30 6.87
N LEU A 68 2.99 4.13 6.06
CA LEU A 68 3.45 2.85 5.53
C LEU A 68 4.91 2.66 5.91
N VAL A 69 5.27 1.51 6.47
CA VAL A 69 6.67 1.15 6.68
C VAL A 69 7.00 -0.03 5.78
N LEU A 70 7.84 0.21 4.79
CA LEU A 70 8.32 -0.80 3.84
C LEU A 70 9.82 -0.96 4.01
N GLU A 71 10.27 -2.15 4.40
CA GLU A 71 11.70 -2.44 4.63
C GLU A 71 12.42 -1.40 5.51
N GLY A 72 11.76 -0.96 6.58
CA GLY A 72 12.28 0.02 7.52
C GLY A 72 12.21 1.49 7.05
N VAL A 73 11.68 1.75 5.85
CA VAL A 73 11.44 3.11 5.35
C VAL A 73 10.03 3.53 5.70
N ALA A 74 9.90 4.58 6.52
CA ALA A 74 8.60 5.18 6.84
C ALA A 74 8.18 6.16 5.74
N ILE A 75 6.98 5.95 5.21
CA ILE A 75 6.37 6.72 4.14
C ILE A 75 5.09 7.32 4.69
N GLN A 76 4.93 8.63 4.58
CA GLN A 76 3.72 9.33 4.97
C GLN A 76 2.98 9.85 3.74
N PRO A 77 1.89 9.20 3.34
CA PRO A 77 1.02 9.67 2.27
C PRO A 77 0.45 11.06 2.58
N SER A 78 0.12 11.82 1.54
CA SER A 78 -0.37 13.19 1.70
C SER A 78 -1.87 13.29 1.96
N GLY A 79 -2.60 12.19 1.88
CA GLY A 79 -4.04 12.20 2.00
C GLY A 79 -4.69 10.84 1.79
N PRO A 80 -5.97 10.81 1.44
CA PRO A 80 -6.70 9.59 1.19
C PRO A 80 -6.14 8.83 -0.02
N LEU A 81 -6.59 7.57 -0.16
CA LEU A 81 -6.33 6.77 -1.35
C LEU A 81 -6.89 7.46 -2.62
N PRO A 82 -6.35 7.19 -3.80
CA PRO A 82 -5.46 6.08 -4.13
C PRO A 82 -3.96 6.42 -4.07
N ILE A 83 -3.16 5.41 -3.74
CA ILE A 83 -1.70 5.51 -3.67
C ILE A 83 -1.07 4.41 -4.51
N VAL A 84 -0.10 4.77 -5.34
CA VAL A 84 0.72 3.80 -6.07
C VAL A 84 2.11 3.77 -5.48
N LEU A 85 2.64 2.56 -5.29
CA LEU A 85 3.98 2.31 -4.77
C LEU A 85 4.72 1.37 -5.73
N PHE A 86 5.99 1.63 -5.95
CA PHE A 86 6.89 0.72 -6.65
C PHE A 86 8.21 0.62 -5.90
N GLN A 87 8.65 -0.60 -5.65
CA GLN A 87 9.89 -0.88 -4.94
C GLN A 87 10.87 -1.62 -5.85
N ALA A 88 12.10 -1.15 -5.88
CA ALA A 88 13.20 -1.81 -6.59
C ALA A 88 14.43 -1.99 -5.69
N PRO A 89 15.05 -3.19 -5.66
CA PRO A 89 16.35 -3.38 -5.04
C PRO A 89 17.39 -2.43 -5.63
N VAL A 90 18.27 -1.86 -4.81
CA VAL A 90 19.34 -0.96 -5.28
C VAL A 90 20.26 -1.67 -6.29
N ALA A 91 20.49 -2.97 -6.11
CA ALA A 91 21.33 -3.79 -6.98
C ALA A 91 20.67 -4.15 -8.34
N ASP A 92 19.33 -3.99 -8.45
CA ASP A 92 18.58 -4.32 -9.67
C ASP A 92 18.41 -3.09 -10.56
N GLN A 93 19.38 -2.86 -11.45
CA GLN A 93 19.38 -1.71 -12.36
C GLN A 93 18.16 -1.68 -13.28
N ALA A 94 17.66 -2.84 -13.72
CA ALA A 94 16.49 -2.91 -14.59
C ALA A 94 15.24 -2.43 -13.86
N LYS A 95 15.03 -2.87 -12.62
CA LYS A 95 13.93 -2.37 -11.79
C LYS A 95 14.10 -0.91 -11.38
N GLN A 96 15.32 -0.46 -11.14
CA GLN A 96 15.58 0.96 -10.89
C GLN A 96 15.16 1.83 -12.09
N GLU A 97 15.42 1.37 -13.31
CA GLU A 97 14.98 2.06 -14.53
C GLU A 97 13.45 2.00 -14.70
N GLN A 98 12.82 0.86 -14.39
CA GLN A 98 11.35 0.77 -14.37
C GLN A 98 10.73 1.79 -13.41
N GLY A 99 11.30 2.01 -12.22
CA GLY A 99 10.82 3.04 -11.29
C GLY A 99 10.88 4.46 -11.87
N ARG A 100 11.91 4.77 -12.66
CA ARG A 100 12.02 6.06 -13.36
C ARG A 100 11.00 6.19 -14.49
N LEU A 101 10.81 5.11 -15.27
CA LEU A 101 9.82 5.09 -16.36
C LEU A 101 8.39 5.22 -15.83
N LEU A 102 8.11 4.64 -14.66
CA LEU A 102 6.82 4.75 -14.01
C LEU A 102 6.42 6.21 -13.74
N ILE A 103 7.37 7.08 -13.40
CA ILE A 103 7.11 8.52 -13.20
C ILE A 103 6.48 9.10 -14.48
N ASN A 104 7.14 8.90 -15.62
CA ASN A 104 6.66 9.42 -16.89
C ASN A 104 5.29 8.84 -17.27
N ASP A 105 5.10 7.53 -17.05
CA ASP A 105 3.83 6.88 -17.36
C ASP A 105 2.67 7.45 -16.53
N LEU A 106 2.89 7.68 -15.24
CA LEU A 106 1.86 8.23 -14.37
C LEU A 106 1.62 9.72 -14.65
N GLU A 107 2.64 10.51 -14.95
CA GLU A 107 2.44 11.93 -15.35
C GLU A 107 1.45 12.09 -16.50
N TRP A 108 1.47 11.16 -17.46
CA TRP A 108 0.61 11.22 -18.65
C TRP A 108 -0.73 10.50 -18.48
N LYS A 109 -0.76 9.40 -17.73
CA LYS A 109 -1.92 8.50 -17.70
C LYS A 109 -2.74 8.61 -16.41
N ALA A 110 -2.12 8.97 -15.29
CA ALA A 110 -2.77 9.09 -13.98
C ALA A 110 -2.13 10.22 -13.17
N PRO A 111 -2.54 11.47 -13.37
CA PRO A 111 -1.97 12.61 -12.67
C PRO A 111 -1.93 12.41 -11.15
N PHE A 112 -0.79 12.68 -10.55
CA PHE A 112 -0.59 12.58 -9.11
C PHE A 112 -0.49 13.96 -8.45
N ILE A 113 -0.86 14.02 -7.18
CA ILE A 113 -0.79 15.23 -6.35
C ILE A 113 0.63 15.38 -5.79
N LYS A 114 1.25 14.23 -5.45
CA LYS A 114 2.58 14.19 -4.86
C LYS A 114 3.32 12.95 -5.31
N GLN A 115 4.60 13.13 -5.58
CA GLN A 115 5.54 12.05 -5.84
C GLN A 115 6.68 12.15 -4.84
N GLN A 116 7.11 11.02 -4.30
CA GLN A 116 8.28 10.94 -3.44
C GLN A 116 9.14 9.73 -3.82
N VAL A 117 10.43 9.85 -3.55
CA VAL A 117 11.40 8.77 -3.73
C VAL A 117 12.18 8.61 -2.43
N PHE A 118 12.16 7.40 -1.89
CA PHE A 118 12.88 7.03 -0.70
C PHE A 118 13.97 6.04 -1.07
N THR A 119 15.19 6.25 -0.56
CA THR A 119 16.31 5.35 -0.80
C THR A 119 16.83 4.83 0.54
N SER A 120 16.90 3.52 0.66
CA SER A 120 17.58 2.80 1.74
C SER A 120 18.85 2.12 1.20
N PRO A 121 19.70 1.52 2.05
CA PRO A 121 20.84 0.75 1.58
C PRO A 121 20.48 -0.44 0.68
N HIS A 122 19.23 -0.92 0.73
CA HIS A 122 18.78 -2.13 0.05
C HIS A 122 17.80 -1.88 -1.08
N SER A 123 17.00 -0.80 -1.01
CA SER A 123 15.92 -0.55 -1.97
C SER A 123 15.66 0.94 -2.20
N THR A 124 15.10 1.24 -3.36
CA THR A 124 14.48 2.53 -3.69
C THR A 124 12.98 2.30 -3.78
N ILE A 125 12.20 3.20 -3.19
CA ILE A 125 10.74 3.17 -3.19
C ILE A 125 10.23 4.46 -3.81
N TRP A 126 9.45 4.35 -4.87
CA TRP A 126 8.69 5.44 -5.48
C TRP A 126 7.27 5.39 -4.97
N THR A 127 6.74 6.54 -4.57
CA THR A 127 5.35 6.68 -4.11
C THR A 127 4.66 7.78 -4.88
N PHE A 128 3.39 7.56 -5.20
CA PHE A 128 2.56 8.51 -5.92
C PHE A 128 1.20 8.58 -5.25
N ASP A 129 0.87 9.75 -4.70
CA ASP A 129 -0.46 10.04 -4.20
C ASP A 129 -1.27 10.51 -5.42
N LEU A 130 -2.17 9.68 -5.92
CA LEU A 130 -2.91 9.98 -7.14
C LEU A 130 -4.05 10.96 -6.86
N LYS A 131 -4.47 11.67 -7.90
CA LYS A 131 -5.60 12.59 -7.84
C LYS A 131 -6.95 11.87 -7.93
N ASP A 132 -7.02 10.85 -8.77
CA ASP A 132 -8.22 10.09 -9.07
C ASP A 132 -7.91 8.59 -9.05
N TYR A 133 -8.95 7.76 -8.90
CA TYR A 133 -8.82 6.29 -8.96
C TYR A 133 -8.34 5.83 -10.33
N LEU A 134 -7.53 4.77 -10.33
CA LEU A 134 -7.07 4.15 -11.57
C LEU A 134 -8.24 3.49 -12.30
N GLN A 135 -8.37 3.78 -13.59
CA GLN A 135 -9.27 3.02 -14.45
C GLN A 135 -8.75 1.59 -14.60
N ASP A 136 -9.66 0.61 -14.78
CA ASP A 136 -9.32 -0.82 -14.78
C ASP A 136 -8.30 -1.19 -15.87
N ASP A 137 -8.39 -0.60 -17.04
CA ASP A 137 -7.44 -0.80 -18.14
C ASP A 137 -6.04 -0.27 -17.80
N LEU A 138 -5.96 0.90 -17.17
CA LEU A 138 -4.70 1.47 -16.71
C LEU A 138 -4.10 0.68 -15.55
N ARG A 139 -4.93 0.24 -14.59
CA ARG A 139 -4.48 -0.64 -13.52
C ARG A 139 -3.89 -1.94 -14.07
N ALA A 140 -4.60 -2.58 -15.02
CA ALA A 140 -4.12 -3.80 -15.68
C ALA A 140 -2.79 -3.57 -16.41
N TYR A 141 -2.68 -2.46 -17.13
CA TYR A 141 -1.43 -2.06 -17.79
C TYR A 141 -0.28 -1.90 -16.79
N LEU A 142 -0.49 -1.19 -15.69
CA LEU A 142 0.54 -0.94 -14.67
C LEU A 142 1.00 -2.25 -14.02
N LEU A 143 0.06 -3.12 -13.63
CA LEU A 143 0.37 -4.43 -13.04
C LEU A 143 1.16 -5.34 -13.99
N GLN A 144 0.89 -5.27 -15.28
CA GLN A 144 1.60 -6.04 -16.31
C GLN A 144 2.99 -5.46 -16.61
N THR A 145 3.09 -4.13 -16.70
CA THR A 145 4.32 -3.44 -17.13
C THR A 145 5.34 -3.32 -16.00
N TYR A 146 4.86 -3.16 -14.76
CA TYR A 146 5.68 -2.94 -13.57
C TYR A 146 5.47 -4.05 -12.52
N PRO A 147 6.06 -5.24 -12.72
CA PRO A 147 5.90 -6.35 -11.79
C PRO A 147 6.36 -5.98 -10.37
N GLY A 148 5.45 -6.08 -9.40
CA GLY A 148 5.69 -5.69 -8.01
C GLY A 148 5.20 -4.28 -7.66
N ILE A 149 4.51 -3.60 -8.60
CA ILE A 149 3.76 -2.37 -8.29
C ILE A 149 2.63 -2.69 -7.30
N ILE A 150 2.38 -1.80 -6.39
CA ILE A 150 1.30 -1.89 -5.40
C ILE A 150 0.36 -0.71 -5.63
N CYS A 151 -0.90 -1.00 -5.89
CA CYS A 151 -1.95 0.00 -5.99
C CYS A 151 -2.85 -0.15 -4.75
N LEU A 152 -2.83 0.85 -3.88
CA LEU A 152 -3.70 0.94 -2.72
C LEU A 152 -4.88 1.82 -3.10
N GLU A 153 -6.06 1.24 -3.16
CA GLU A 153 -7.31 1.91 -3.52
C GLU A 153 -8.44 1.36 -2.65
N GLU A 154 -9.47 2.18 -2.44
CA GLU A 154 -10.73 1.70 -1.88
C GLU A 154 -11.46 0.88 -2.94
N SER A 155 -12.05 -0.22 -2.52
CA SER A 155 -12.84 -1.12 -3.37
C SER A 155 -14.32 -0.77 -3.34
#